data_b10ebbc18927b62533c311f212666824
#
_entry.id   b10ebbc18927b62533c311f212666824
#
_cell.length_a   1.000
_cell.length_b   1.000
_cell.length_c   1.000
_cell.angle_alpha   90.00
_cell.angle_beta   90.00
_cell.angle_gamma   90.00
#
_symmetry.space_group_name_H-M   'P 1'
#
loop_
_entity.id
_entity.type
_entity.pdbx_description
1 polymer ?
#
loop_
_entity_poly.entity_id
_entity_poly.type
_entity_poly.pdbx_seq_one_letter_code
_entity_poly.pdbx_strand_id
1 'polypeptide(L)'
;MSKVISILTPTRNRVSRLNDFIMSVYQHTRKKGRVEMLMYVDADDPSLPQYKEYDKHCQTEFADMLNIRFVFGEAKSVSESWNDLYHKSVGDIIIMGNDDLIYRTSLWDLRIEKEASRFRDEIYCMWMDDKIHENKQCAFPIVSRKWCETLGYFTPGIFKFGYNDAWVWDIAKRIDRCHWIPSVVAEHMHFTQGKSQPDDTYRRPRSGDSGNTWHEDGEMYYSAEMESVREAAAQKLRGVMK
;
A
#
# COMPACT_ATOMS: atom_id res chain seq x y z
N MET A 1 -9.14 -2.25 -22.48
CA MET A 1 -7.94 -1.39 -22.40
C MET A 1 -7.03 -1.93 -21.31
N SER A 2 -5.72 -1.76 -21.42
CA SER A 2 -4.78 -2.16 -20.36
C SER A 2 -4.90 -1.19 -19.18
N LYS A 3 -4.97 -1.74 -17.95
CA LYS A 3 -5.15 -0.95 -16.72
C LYS A 3 -3.84 -0.29 -16.29
N VAL A 4 -3.95 0.85 -15.62
CA VAL A 4 -2.84 1.51 -14.93
C VAL A 4 -2.80 1.00 -13.49
N ILE A 5 -1.60 0.75 -12.96
CA ILE A 5 -1.37 0.31 -11.58
C ILE A 5 -0.71 1.44 -10.80
N SER A 6 -1.28 1.84 -9.68
CA SER A 6 -0.68 2.79 -8.75
C SER A 6 -0.19 2.07 -7.49
N ILE A 7 1.09 2.23 -7.18
CA ILE A 7 1.69 1.76 -5.93
C ILE A 7 1.85 2.97 -5.01
N LEU A 8 1.18 2.95 -3.87
CA LEU A 8 1.12 4.07 -2.93
C LEU A 8 1.96 3.75 -1.69
N THR A 9 3.00 4.54 -1.42
CA THR A 9 4.02 4.19 -0.43
C THR A 9 4.37 5.39 0.46
N PRO A 10 3.81 5.49 1.67
CA PRO A 10 4.40 6.36 2.70
C PRO A 10 5.79 5.85 3.07
N THR A 11 6.75 6.77 3.24
CA THR A 11 8.12 6.42 3.61
C THR A 11 8.69 7.45 4.58
N ARG A 12 9.55 7.01 5.51
CA ARG A 12 10.20 7.87 6.50
C ARG A 12 11.58 7.34 6.88
N ASN A 13 12.62 8.17 6.70
CA ASN A 13 14.01 7.90 7.06
C ASN A 13 14.56 6.57 6.48
N ARG A 14 14.18 6.23 5.23
CA ARG A 14 14.48 4.96 4.58
C ARG A 14 14.86 5.08 3.11
N VAL A 15 15.59 6.13 2.71
CA VAL A 15 15.93 6.40 1.29
C VAL A 15 16.59 5.20 0.61
N SER A 16 17.52 4.52 1.30
CA SER A 16 18.19 3.33 0.75
C SER A 16 17.19 2.17 0.51
N ARG A 17 16.30 1.88 1.46
CA ARG A 17 15.27 0.83 1.30
C ARG A 17 14.30 1.18 0.17
N LEU A 18 13.91 2.46 0.12
CA LEU A 18 13.06 2.95 -0.96
C LEU A 18 13.69 2.77 -2.33
N ASN A 19 15.01 3.00 -2.46
CA ASN A 19 15.74 2.72 -3.69
C ASN A 19 15.65 1.24 -4.08
N ASP A 20 15.93 0.33 -3.15
CA ASP A 20 15.86 -1.12 -3.42
C ASP A 20 14.44 -1.54 -3.85
N PHE A 21 13.42 -0.99 -3.20
CA PHE A 21 12.02 -1.20 -3.56
C PHE A 21 11.74 -0.71 -4.99
N ILE A 22 12.05 0.55 -5.33
CA ILE A 22 11.83 1.14 -6.66
C ILE A 22 12.57 0.34 -7.72
N MET A 23 13.85 0.01 -7.49
CA MET A 23 14.65 -0.79 -8.42
C MET A 23 14.05 -2.17 -8.64
N SER A 24 13.53 -2.83 -7.59
CA SER A 24 12.89 -4.13 -7.72
C SER A 24 11.60 -4.07 -8.56
N VAL A 25 10.78 -3.04 -8.37
CA VAL A 25 9.59 -2.79 -9.19
C VAL A 25 9.99 -2.56 -10.64
N TYR A 26 10.97 -1.67 -10.88
CA TYR A 26 11.47 -1.34 -12.22
C TYR A 26 11.98 -2.56 -12.99
N GLN A 27 12.80 -3.39 -12.35
CA GLN A 27 13.43 -4.57 -12.98
C GLN A 27 12.42 -5.64 -13.38
N HIS A 28 11.33 -5.80 -12.61
CA HIS A 28 10.37 -6.87 -12.80
C HIS A 28 9.08 -6.45 -13.52
N THR A 29 8.90 -5.16 -13.81
CA THR A 29 7.74 -4.62 -14.54
C THR A 29 7.91 -4.78 -16.05
N ARG A 30 6.87 -5.28 -16.73
CA ARG A 30 6.83 -5.40 -18.20
C ARG A 30 6.34 -4.13 -18.87
N LYS A 31 5.20 -3.60 -18.39
CA LYS A 31 4.56 -2.41 -18.96
C LYS A 31 4.87 -1.17 -18.12
N LYS A 32 6.13 -0.76 -18.10
CA LYS A 32 6.61 0.32 -17.24
C LYS A 32 5.77 1.61 -17.32
N GLY A 33 5.39 2.04 -18.50
CA GLY A 33 4.51 3.21 -18.68
C GLY A 33 3.06 3.04 -18.19
N ARG A 34 2.73 1.89 -17.60
CA ARG A 34 1.42 1.60 -16.97
C ARG A 34 1.52 1.41 -15.46
N VAL A 35 2.68 1.67 -14.89
CA VAL A 35 2.89 1.62 -13.45
C VAL A 35 3.32 3.00 -12.98
N GLU A 36 2.63 3.54 -12.01
CA GLU A 36 3.05 4.73 -11.27
C GLU A 36 3.36 4.36 -9.82
N MET A 37 4.37 4.99 -9.28
CA MET A 37 4.78 4.87 -7.89
C MET A 37 4.68 6.25 -7.24
N LEU A 38 3.85 6.37 -6.21
CA LEU A 38 3.69 7.61 -5.46
C LEU A 38 4.22 7.41 -4.05
N MET A 39 5.18 8.23 -3.64
CA MET A 39 5.76 8.22 -2.31
C MET A 39 5.33 9.45 -1.52
N TYR A 40 4.89 9.27 -0.28
CA TYR A 40 4.65 10.36 0.66
C TYR A 40 5.82 10.48 1.62
N VAL A 41 6.36 11.69 1.75
CA VAL A 41 7.45 12.02 2.67
C VAL A 41 7.03 13.19 3.54
N ASP A 42 7.08 13.00 4.84
CA ASP A 42 6.77 14.05 5.82
C ASP A 42 7.78 15.21 5.74
N ALA A 43 7.31 16.43 5.87
CA ALA A 43 8.16 17.62 5.84
C ALA A 43 9.14 17.69 7.04
N ASP A 44 8.85 16.96 8.12
CA ASP A 44 9.72 16.84 9.31
C ASP A 44 10.64 15.59 9.25
N ASP A 45 10.70 14.91 8.09
CA ASP A 45 11.56 13.74 7.93
C ASP A 45 13.04 14.12 8.05
N PRO A 46 13.82 13.45 8.92
CA PRO A 46 15.26 13.74 9.07
C PRO A 46 16.06 13.52 7.78
N SER A 47 15.57 12.69 6.85
CA SER A 47 16.18 12.44 5.54
C SER A 47 15.52 13.24 4.41
N LEU A 48 14.73 14.27 4.70
CA LEU A 48 14.04 15.07 3.67
C LEU A 48 14.97 15.60 2.56
N PRO A 49 16.18 16.14 2.86
CA PRO A 49 17.09 16.57 1.81
C PRO A 49 17.50 15.44 0.86
N GLN A 50 17.77 14.24 1.38
CA GLN A 50 18.13 13.07 0.62
C GLN A 50 16.95 12.58 -0.27
N TYR A 51 15.71 12.63 0.23
CA TYR A 51 14.54 12.32 -0.57
C TYR A 51 14.35 13.30 -1.73
N LYS A 52 14.57 14.60 -1.51
CA LYS A 52 14.49 15.61 -2.58
C LYS A 52 15.58 15.43 -3.66
N GLU A 53 16.76 15.01 -3.26
CA GLU A 53 17.82 14.66 -4.20
C GLU A 53 17.48 13.39 -4.96
N TYR A 54 16.98 12.38 -4.26
CA TYR A 54 16.56 11.12 -4.87
C TYR A 54 15.36 11.28 -5.83
N ASP A 55 14.41 12.16 -5.54
CA ASP A 55 13.33 12.52 -6.47
C ASP A 55 13.90 13.07 -7.79
N LYS A 56 14.85 14.02 -7.74
CA LYS A 56 15.52 14.53 -8.94
C LYS A 56 16.23 13.43 -9.72
N HIS A 57 16.90 12.52 -9.02
CA HIS A 57 17.52 11.35 -9.65
C HIS A 57 16.48 10.48 -10.35
N CYS A 58 15.37 10.16 -9.70
CA CYS A 58 14.29 9.39 -10.29
C CYS A 58 13.68 10.05 -11.53
N GLN A 59 13.50 11.37 -11.52
CA GLN A 59 12.99 12.13 -12.68
C GLN A 59 13.94 12.08 -13.89
N THR A 60 15.22 11.83 -13.67
CA THR A 60 16.23 11.69 -14.76
C THR A 60 16.32 10.24 -15.22
N GLU A 61 16.51 9.30 -14.31
CA GLU A 61 16.80 7.90 -14.63
C GLU A 61 15.58 7.11 -15.13
N PHE A 62 14.38 7.46 -14.67
CA PHE A 62 13.14 6.73 -14.99
C PHE A 62 12.15 7.52 -15.85
N ALA A 63 12.49 8.73 -16.30
CA ALA A 63 11.61 9.69 -16.96
C ALA A 63 10.70 9.09 -18.07
N ASP A 64 11.27 8.21 -18.90
CA ASP A 64 10.59 7.60 -20.04
C ASP A 64 10.05 6.18 -19.74
N MET A 65 10.17 5.71 -18.50
CA MET A 65 9.93 4.31 -18.18
C MET A 65 8.90 4.10 -17.08
N LEU A 66 9.12 4.65 -15.89
CA LEU A 66 8.26 4.49 -14.72
C LEU A 66 7.82 5.88 -14.24
N ASN A 67 6.53 6.06 -14.02
CA ASN A 67 6.04 7.31 -13.44
C ASN A 67 6.27 7.29 -11.92
N ILE A 68 7.38 7.89 -11.48
CA ILE A 68 7.74 7.98 -10.06
C ILE A 68 7.50 9.41 -9.60
N ARG A 69 6.71 9.59 -8.54
CA ARG A 69 6.37 10.90 -7.99
C ARG A 69 6.51 10.92 -6.47
N PHE A 70 7.18 11.95 -5.96
CA PHE A 70 7.24 12.23 -4.54
C PHE A 70 6.24 13.34 -4.17
N VAL A 71 5.54 13.14 -3.07
CA VAL A 71 4.65 14.11 -2.44
C VAL A 71 5.27 14.48 -1.10
N PHE A 72 5.76 15.70 -1.02
CA PHE A 72 6.29 16.27 0.23
C PHE A 72 5.18 17.07 0.91
N GLY A 73 4.87 16.76 2.16
CA GLY A 73 3.76 17.38 2.85
C GLY A 73 3.92 17.37 4.36
N GLU A 74 2.98 17.95 5.07
CA GLU A 74 2.96 17.96 6.54
C GLU A 74 2.96 16.54 7.10
N ALA A 75 3.58 16.36 8.27
CA ALA A 75 3.59 15.08 8.96
C ALA A 75 2.16 14.67 9.35
N LYS A 76 1.78 13.46 8.98
CA LYS A 76 0.45 12.91 9.22
C LYS A 76 0.50 11.42 9.53
N SER A 77 -0.65 10.84 9.82
CA SER A 77 -0.76 9.40 10.00
C SER A 77 -0.44 8.64 8.70
N VAL A 78 -0.01 7.41 8.83
CA VAL A 78 0.22 6.54 7.67
C VAL A 78 -1.07 6.34 6.87
N SER A 79 -2.22 6.24 7.57
CA SER A 79 -3.55 6.12 6.96
C SER A 79 -3.90 7.33 6.07
N GLU A 80 -3.70 8.54 6.58
CA GLU A 80 -3.93 9.78 5.81
C GLU A 80 -2.96 9.91 4.63
N SER A 81 -1.71 9.49 4.81
CA SER A 81 -0.71 9.53 3.74
C SER A 81 -1.11 8.63 2.56
N TRP A 82 -1.62 7.42 2.80
CA TRP A 82 -2.15 6.57 1.73
C TRP A 82 -3.35 7.18 1.02
N ASN A 83 -4.26 7.85 1.75
CA ASN A 83 -5.40 8.55 1.13
C ASN A 83 -4.95 9.72 0.27
N ASP A 84 -3.99 10.54 0.73
CA ASP A 84 -3.43 11.63 -0.07
C ASP A 84 -2.79 11.12 -1.37
N LEU A 85 -2.05 10.03 -1.29
CA LEU A 85 -1.47 9.40 -2.46
C LEU A 85 -2.55 8.83 -3.39
N TYR A 86 -3.60 8.21 -2.83
CA TYR A 86 -4.74 7.73 -3.60
C TYR A 86 -5.40 8.87 -4.40
N HIS A 87 -5.68 9.99 -3.78
CA HIS A 87 -6.30 11.15 -4.45
C HIS A 87 -5.41 11.76 -5.55
N LYS A 88 -4.09 11.57 -5.48
CA LYS A 88 -3.14 12.03 -6.50
C LYS A 88 -2.83 10.96 -7.55
N SER A 89 -3.26 9.73 -7.35
CA SER A 89 -3.02 8.61 -8.25
C SER A 89 -4.04 8.58 -9.40
N VAL A 90 -3.66 7.93 -10.52
CA VAL A 90 -4.52 7.77 -11.69
C VAL A 90 -4.80 6.30 -12.05
N GLY A 91 -4.23 5.36 -11.31
CA GLY A 91 -4.35 3.93 -11.61
C GLY A 91 -5.76 3.37 -11.40
N ASP A 92 -6.09 2.38 -12.20
CA ASP A 92 -7.32 1.57 -12.07
C ASP A 92 -7.18 0.53 -10.95
N ILE A 93 -5.94 0.11 -10.68
CA ILE A 93 -5.55 -0.86 -9.65
C ILE A 93 -4.67 -0.13 -8.64
N ILE A 94 -5.07 -0.17 -7.38
CA ILE A 94 -4.40 0.53 -6.26
C ILE A 94 -3.72 -0.51 -5.38
N ILE A 95 -2.44 -0.37 -5.17
CA ILE A 95 -1.61 -1.26 -4.32
C ILE A 95 -1.15 -0.50 -3.09
N MET A 96 -1.40 -1.06 -1.91
CA MET A 96 -0.76 -0.61 -0.67
C MET A 96 0.71 -0.97 -0.73
N GLY A 97 1.56 0.00 -1.03
CA GLY A 97 3.00 -0.16 -1.08
C GLY A 97 3.65 0.05 0.28
N ASN A 98 4.84 -0.52 0.44
CA ASN A 98 5.72 -0.27 1.58
C ASN A 98 7.17 -0.26 1.08
N ASP A 99 8.02 0.60 1.67
CA ASP A 99 9.41 0.81 1.28
C ASP A 99 10.36 -0.34 1.63
N ASP A 100 9.85 -1.38 2.28
CA ASP A 100 10.57 -2.62 2.58
C ASP A 100 10.03 -3.86 1.84
N LEU A 101 9.30 -3.64 0.74
CA LEU A 101 8.93 -4.69 -0.20
C LEU A 101 10.00 -4.83 -1.30
N ILE A 102 10.32 -6.07 -1.67
CA ILE A 102 11.16 -6.37 -2.84
C ILE A 102 10.39 -7.28 -3.79
N TYR A 103 10.05 -6.75 -4.96
CA TYR A 103 9.40 -7.52 -6.01
C TYR A 103 10.38 -8.55 -6.58
N ARG A 104 9.96 -9.83 -6.60
CA ARG A 104 10.78 -10.96 -7.07
C ARG A 104 10.26 -11.60 -8.34
N THR A 105 9.01 -11.34 -8.68
CA THR A 105 8.35 -12.00 -9.82
C THR A 105 8.39 -11.11 -11.05
N SER A 106 9.05 -11.57 -12.10
CA SER A 106 9.00 -10.90 -13.41
C SER A 106 7.58 -10.91 -13.98
N LEU A 107 7.21 -9.81 -14.69
CA LEU A 107 5.87 -9.63 -15.28
C LEU A 107 4.75 -9.59 -14.23
N TRP A 108 5.06 -9.17 -13.00
CA TRP A 108 4.10 -9.10 -11.92
C TRP A 108 2.88 -8.22 -12.27
N ASP A 109 3.13 -7.13 -13.00
CA ASP A 109 2.12 -6.19 -13.48
C ASP A 109 1.06 -6.86 -14.37
N LEU A 110 1.50 -7.70 -15.30
CA LEU A 110 0.60 -8.46 -16.17
C LEU A 110 -0.20 -9.52 -15.41
N ARG A 111 0.42 -10.13 -14.39
CA ARG A 111 -0.26 -11.14 -13.56
C ARG A 111 -1.33 -10.49 -12.69
N ILE A 112 -1.02 -9.36 -12.05
CA ILE A 112 -2.01 -8.57 -11.28
C ILE A 112 -3.17 -8.13 -12.19
N GLU A 113 -2.88 -7.57 -13.37
CA GLU A 113 -3.92 -7.17 -14.34
C GLU A 113 -4.81 -8.36 -14.74
N LYS A 114 -4.21 -9.52 -14.98
CA LYS A 114 -4.94 -10.76 -15.29
C LYS A 114 -5.85 -11.21 -14.13
N GLU A 115 -5.35 -11.23 -12.90
CA GLU A 115 -6.14 -11.63 -11.75
C GLU A 115 -7.28 -10.63 -11.46
N ALA A 116 -7.02 -9.33 -11.59
CA ALA A 116 -8.05 -8.29 -11.47
C ALA A 116 -9.17 -8.44 -12.52
N SER A 117 -8.87 -8.92 -13.72
CA SER A 117 -9.85 -9.13 -14.79
C SER A 117 -10.88 -10.24 -14.50
N ARG A 118 -10.67 -11.07 -13.48
CA ARG A 118 -11.63 -12.10 -13.02
C ARG A 118 -12.86 -11.45 -12.36
N PHE A 119 -12.73 -10.23 -11.85
CA PHE A 119 -13.78 -9.49 -11.16
C PHE A 119 -14.41 -8.48 -12.11
N ARG A 120 -15.50 -8.90 -12.80
CA ARG A 120 -16.16 -8.06 -13.82
C ARG A 120 -16.79 -6.80 -13.25
N ASP A 121 -17.17 -6.84 -11.99
CA ASP A 121 -17.71 -5.70 -11.23
C ASP A 121 -16.64 -4.77 -10.67
N GLU A 122 -15.36 -5.15 -10.80
CA GLU A 122 -14.21 -4.41 -10.29
C GLU A 122 -14.22 -4.20 -8.76
N ILE A 123 -14.88 -5.11 -8.00
CA ILE A 123 -14.85 -5.11 -6.53
C ILE A 123 -14.04 -6.32 -6.06
N TYR A 124 -12.84 -6.06 -5.55
CA TYR A 124 -11.92 -7.09 -5.07
C TYR A 124 -10.91 -6.54 -4.08
N CYS A 125 -10.39 -7.40 -3.22
CA CYS A 125 -9.16 -7.22 -2.48
C CYS A 125 -8.25 -8.41 -2.77
N MET A 126 -7.17 -8.17 -3.49
CA MET A 126 -6.15 -9.15 -3.80
C MET A 126 -4.90 -8.88 -2.99
N TRP A 127 -3.99 -9.84 -2.89
CA TRP A 127 -2.65 -9.63 -2.34
C TRP A 127 -1.64 -10.62 -2.89
N MET A 128 -0.39 -10.19 -2.92
CA MET A 128 0.77 -10.97 -3.36
C MET A 128 1.29 -11.85 -2.21
N ASP A 129 2.16 -12.80 -2.54
CA ASP A 129 2.91 -13.56 -1.55
C ASP A 129 4.05 -12.68 -0.99
N ASP A 130 3.94 -12.28 0.25
CA ASP A 130 4.93 -11.47 0.98
C ASP A 130 6.04 -12.31 1.65
N LYS A 131 6.00 -13.64 1.52
CA LYS A 131 6.90 -14.59 2.15
C LYS A 131 6.87 -14.60 3.69
N ILE A 132 5.79 -14.08 4.29
CA ILE A 132 5.55 -14.09 5.73
C ILE A 132 4.16 -14.65 6.04
N HIS A 133 3.14 -14.08 5.42
CA HIS A 133 1.74 -14.33 5.79
C HIS A 133 1.02 -15.27 4.81
N GLU A 134 1.50 -15.40 3.57
CA GLU A 134 0.90 -16.23 2.52
C GLU A 134 -0.60 -15.91 2.34
N ASN A 135 -1.47 -16.93 2.39
CA ASN A 135 -2.92 -16.78 2.30
C ASN A 135 -3.62 -16.49 3.64
N LYS A 136 -2.85 -16.43 4.74
CA LYS A 136 -3.41 -16.28 6.10
C LYS A 136 -3.73 -14.85 6.48
N GLN A 137 -3.07 -13.89 5.82
CA GLN A 137 -3.27 -12.46 6.06
C GLN A 137 -2.93 -11.65 4.82
N CYS A 138 -3.74 -10.64 4.53
CA CYS A 138 -3.47 -9.66 3.49
C CYS A 138 -2.72 -8.46 4.09
N ALA A 139 -1.38 -8.47 4.03
CA ALA A 139 -0.56 -7.39 4.58
C ALA A 139 -0.43 -6.18 3.63
N PHE A 140 -0.61 -6.38 2.32
CA PHE A 140 -0.50 -5.35 1.30
C PHE A 140 -1.67 -5.44 0.31
N PRO A 141 -2.84 -4.90 0.67
CA PRO A 141 -4.04 -4.96 -0.16
C PRO A 141 -3.85 -4.35 -1.54
N ILE A 142 -4.43 -5.03 -2.52
CA ILE A 142 -4.58 -4.57 -3.89
C ILE A 142 -6.08 -4.47 -4.15
N VAL A 143 -6.57 -3.26 -4.36
CA VAL A 143 -7.99 -3.00 -4.63
C VAL A 143 -8.17 -2.26 -5.96
N SER A 144 -9.38 -2.20 -6.48
CA SER A 144 -9.68 -1.37 -7.64
C SER A 144 -9.88 0.09 -7.26
N ARG A 145 -9.78 0.99 -8.22
CA ARG A 145 -10.22 2.39 -8.06
C ARG A 145 -11.71 2.46 -7.70
N LYS A 146 -12.55 1.63 -8.33
CA LYS A 146 -13.99 1.57 -8.03
C LYS A 146 -14.28 1.20 -6.57
N TRP A 147 -13.49 0.30 -5.96
CA TRP A 147 -13.57 0.02 -4.52
C TRP A 147 -13.39 1.29 -3.70
N CYS A 148 -12.32 2.04 -3.97
CA CYS A 148 -12.01 3.27 -3.25
C CYS A 148 -13.06 4.37 -3.49
N GLU A 149 -13.51 4.54 -4.73
CA GLU A 149 -14.56 5.50 -5.09
C GLU A 149 -15.90 5.18 -4.39
N THR A 150 -16.26 3.90 -4.30
CA THR A 150 -17.49 3.46 -3.62
C THR A 150 -17.45 3.75 -2.12
N LEU A 151 -16.29 3.59 -1.48
CA LEU A 151 -16.11 3.86 -0.06
C LEU A 151 -15.84 5.34 0.22
N GLY A 152 -15.22 6.08 -0.71
CA GLY A 152 -14.75 7.44 -0.55
C GLY A 152 -13.31 7.54 -0.03
N TYR A 153 -12.62 6.41 0.17
CA TYR A 153 -11.25 6.35 0.69
C TYR A 153 -10.54 5.06 0.26
N PHE A 154 -9.22 5.04 0.36
CA PHE A 154 -8.41 3.83 0.25
C PHE A 154 -8.21 3.16 1.61
N THR A 155 -7.83 3.95 2.61
CA THR A 155 -7.70 3.54 4.03
C THR A 155 -8.62 4.38 4.89
N PRO A 156 -9.04 3.94 6.10
CA PRO A 156 -10.10 4.63 6.86
C PRO A 156 -9.73 6.02 7.38
N GLY A 157 -8.45 6.42 7.32
CA GLY A 157 -7.98 7.74 7.76
C GLY A 157 -7.91 7.94 9.29
N ILE A 158 -8.28 6.93 10.07
CA ILE A 158 -8.40 7.01 11.53
C ILE A 158 -7.20 6.42 12.28
N PHE A 159 -6.49 5.47 11.64
CA PHE A 159 -5.34 4.80 12.27
C PHE A 159 -4.08 5.63 12.10
N LYS A 160 -3.29 5.71 13.16
CA LYS A 160 -2.02 6.42 13.13
C LYS A 160 -0.94 5.63 12.39
N PHE A 161 -0.92 4.30 12.59
CA PHE A 161 0.13 3.44 12.05
C PHE A 161 -0.37 2.06 11.60
N GLY A 162 -1.00 1.27 12.49
CA GLY A 162 -1.37 -0.12 12.24
C GLY A 162 -2.78 -0.29 11.64
N TYR A 163 -3.17 -1.56 11.43
CA TYR A 163 -4.53 -2.01 11.10
C TYR A 163 -5.15 -1.50 9.79
N ASN A 164 -4.43 -0.73 8.97
CA ASN A 164 -4.94 -0.26 7.68
C ASN A 164 -5.19 -1.41 6.69
N ASP A 165 -4.26 -2.33 6.61
CA ASP A 165 -4.35 -3.58 5.84
C ASP A 165 -5.46 -4.50 6.37
N ALA A 166 -5.51 -4.68 7.69
CA ALA A 166 -6.53 -5.47 8.36
C ALA A 166 -7.94 -4.92 8.11
N TRP A 167 -8.11 -3.58 8.07
CA TRP A 167 -9.36 -2.92 7.75
C TRP A 167 -9.86 -3.26 6.34
N VAL A 168 -9.02 -3.09 5.33
CA VAL A 168 -9.37 -3.39 3.94
C VAL A 168 -9.69 -4.87 3.77
N TRP A 169 -8.86 -5.74 4.36
CA TRP A 169 -9.06 -7.19 4.29
C TRP A 169 -10.32 -7.67 5.01
N ASP A 170 -10.66 -7.09 6.17
CA ASP A 170 -11.88 -7.44 6.89
C ASP A 170 -13.15 -7.08 6.10
N ILE A 171 -13.19 -5.90 5.49
CA ILE A 171 -14.28 -5.53 4.57
C ILE A 171 -14.37 -6.52 3.41
N ALA A 172 -13.25 -6.92 2.82
CA ALA A 172 -13.21 -7.87 1.72
C ALA A 172 -13.73 -9.27 2.13
N LYS A 173 -13.40 -9.73 3.34
CA LYS A 173 -13.94 -11.00 3.88
C LYS A 173 -15.46 -10.96 4.03
N ARG A 174 -16.01 -9.83 4.49
CA ARG A 174 -17.46 -9.66 4.67
C ARG A 174 -18.26 -9.75 3.39
N ILE A 175 -17.63 -9.47 2.25
CA ILE A 175 -18.28 -9.49 0.93
C ILE A 175 -17.80 -10.63 0.03
N ASP A 176 -16.96 -11.54 0.53
CA ASP A 176 -16.37 -12.66 -0.21
C ASP A 176 -15.60 -12.19 -1.47
N ARG A 177 -14.73 -11.21 -1.29
CA ARG A 177 -13.90 -10.64 -2.38
C ARG A 177 -12.40 -10.67 -2.07
N CYS A 178 -11.97 -11.69 -1.34
CA CYS A 178 -10.57 -11.98 -1.04
C CYS A 178 -9.92 -12.85 -2.12
N HIS A 179 -8.74 -12.47 -2.61
CA HIS A 179 -8.03 -13.27 -3.61
C HIS A 179 -6.50 -13.20 -3.43
N TRP A 180 -5.92 -14.28 -2.92
CA TRP A 180 -4.46 -14.43 -2.84
C TRP A 180 -3.86 -14.81 -4.17
N ILE A 181 -2.71 -14.19 -4.51
CA ILE A 181 -1.97 -14.40 -5.78
C ILE A 181 -0.62 -15.05 -5.46
N PRO A 182 -0.55 -16.38 -5.25
CA PRO A 182 0.70 -17.06 -4.88
C PRO A 182 1.78 -17.00 -5.96
N SER A 183 1.37 -16.73 -7.19
CA SER A 183 2.30 -16.63 -8.33
C SER A 183 3.02 -15.30 -8.44
N VAL A 184 2.71 -14.33 -7.59
CA VAL A 184 3.38 -13.02 -7.54
C VAL A 184 3.98 -12.83 -6.16
N VAL A 185 5.31 -12.73 -6.11
CA VAL A 185 6.07 -12.53 -4.88
C VAL A 185 6.53 -11.08 -4.80
N ALA A 186 6.11 -10.38 -3.75
CA ALA A 186 6.69 -9.14 -3.27
C ALA A 186 7.17 -9.39 -1.83
N GLU A 187 8.44 -9.74 -1.70
CA GLU A 187 9.02 -10.21 -0.42
C GLU A 187 9.12 -9.06 0.57
N HIS A 188 8.52 -9.25 1.75
CA HIS A 188 8.56 -8.28 2.84
C HIS A 188 9.86 -8.44 3.65
N MET A 189 10.73 -7.43 3.58
CA MET A 189 12.03 -7.41 4.26
C MET A 189 11.89 -7.00 5.74
N HIS A 190 10.97 -7.67 6.45
CA HIS A 190 10.61 -7.33 7.81
C HIS A 190 11.66 -7.83 8.82
N PHE A 191 11.95 -7.00 9.83
CA PHE A 191 12.98 -7.29 10.83
C PHE A 191 12.69 -8.56 11.68
N THR A 192 11.42 -8.88 11.93
CA THR A 192 11.06 -10.12 12.69
C THR A 192 11.45 -11.39 11.96
N GLN A 193 11.71 -11.32 10.66
CA GLN A 193 12.20 -12.44 9.85
C GLN A 193 13.72 -12.42 9.68
N GLY A 194 14.42 -11.55 10.41
CA GLY A 194 15.86 -11.38 10.29
C GLY A 194 16.33 -10.79 8.95
N LYS A 195 15.41 -10.26 8.14
CA LYS A 195 15.71 -9.74 6.79
C LYS A 195 16.13 -8.26 6.79
N SER A 196 15.95 -7.58 7.90
CA SER A 196 16.41 -6.20 8.11
C SER A 196 16.68 -5.93 9.59
N GLN A 197 17.35 -4.80 9.89
CA GLN A 197 17.47 -4.34 11.26
C GLN A 197 16.24 -3.51 11.65
N PRO A 198 15.79 -3.61 12.92
CA PRO A 198 14.73 -2.75 13.43
C PRO A 198 15.21 -1.30 13.43
N ASP A 199 14.43 -0.43 12.81
CA ASP A 199 14.68 1.02 12.74
C ASP A 199 13.62 1.84 13.49
N ASP A 200 13.73 3.16 13.44
CA ASP A 200 12.84 4.07 14.15
C ASP A 200 11.40 4.02 13.63
N THR A 201 11.18 3.68 12.37
CA THR A 201 9.84 3.47 11.80
C THR A 201 9.11 2.31 12.50
N TYR A 202 9.84 1.28 12.93
CA TYR A 202 9.26 0.19 13.73
C TYR A 202 9.18 0.50 15.23
N ARG A 203 10.13 1.27 15.76
CA ARG A 203 10.22 1.57 17.20
C ARG A 203 9.23 2.66 17.61
N ARG A 204 9.14 3.74 16.82
CA ARG A 204 8.34 4.94 17.11
C ARG A 204 6.87 4.64 17.47
N PRO A 205 6.13 3.81 16.70
CA PRO A 205 4.74 3.49 17.03
C PRO A 205 4.58 2.59 18.27
N ARG A 206 5.66 1.99 18.75
CA ARG A 206 5.67 1.02 19.87
C ARG A 206 6.39 1.56 21.10
N SER A 207 7.10 2.67 21.00
CA SER A 207 7.77 3.34 22.11
C SER A 207 6.81 4.29 22.82
N GLY A 208 6.82 4.31 24.14
CA GLY A 208 5.94 5.14 24.96
C GLY A 208 6.09 6.66 24.80
N ASP A 209 7.08 7.15 24.04
CA ASP A 209 7.35 8.58 23.85
C ASP A 209 6.32 9.29 22.96
N SER A 210 5.58 8.56 22.12
CA SER A 210 4.50 9.08 21.26
C SER A 210 3.13 8.47 21.56
N GLY A 211 2.96 7.85 22.74
CA GLY A 211 1.87 6.91 23.00
C GLY A 211 2.11 5.59 22.26
N ASN A 212 1.58 4.49 22.76
CA ASN A 212 1.63 3.21 22.05
C ASN A 212 0.58 3.21 20.92
N THR A 213 0.89 3.92 19.83
CA THR A 213 -0.04 4.11 18.71
C THR A 213 -0.51 2.79 18.10
N TRP A 214 0.30 1.75 18.15
CA TRP A 214 -0.11 0.41 17.74
C TRP A 214 -1.22 -0.17 18.62
N HIS A 215 -1.12 0.04 19.92
CA HIS A 215 -2.15 -0.42 20.87
C HIS A 215 -3.44 0.40 20.72
N GLU A 216 -3.33 1.72 20.63
CA GLU A 216 -4.47 2.62 20.40
C GLU A 216 -5.21 2.29 19.10
N ASP A 217 -4.49 2.07 18.00
CA ASP A 217 -5.07 1.64 16.73
C ASP A 217 -5.77 0.28 16.86
N GLY A 218 -5.22 -0.65 17.68
CA GLY A 218 -5.80 -1.94 17.97
C GLY A 218 -7.12 -1.83 18.76
N GLU A 219 -7.13 -1.05 19.83
CA GLU A 219 -8.34 -0.80 20.62
C GLU A 219 -9.44 -0.20 19.75
N MET A 220 -9.07 0.77 18.92
CA MET A 220 -10.00 1.39 17.96
C MET A 220 -10.52 0.36 16.96
N TYR A 221 -9.63 -0.43 16.33
CA TYR A 221 -10.01 -1.43 15.33
C TYR A 221 -11.02 -2.46 15.89
N TYR A 222 -10.83 -2.92 17.13
CA TYR A 222 -11.70 -3.92 17.77
C TYR A 222 -12.92 -3.33 18.45
N SER A 223 -13.12 -2.02 18.44
CA SER A 223 -14.31 -1.39 19.02
C SER A 223 -15.60 -1.76 18.26
N ALA A 224 -16.73 -1.82 18.99
CA ALA A 224 -18.04 -2.09 18.39
C ALA A 224 -18.46 -1.02 17.36
N GLU A 225 -18.02 0.23 17.57
CA GLU A 225 -18.24 1.31 16.64
C GLU A 225 -17.56 1.03 15.29
N MET A 226 -16.28 0.70 15.30
CA MET A 226 -15.52 0.42 14.08
C MET A 226 -15.94 -0.88 13.41
N GLU A 227 -16.43 -1.84 14.17
CA GLU A 227 -17.10 -3.03 13.64
C GLU A 227 -18.32 -2.64 12.77
N SER A 228 -19.17 -1.76 13.29
CA SER A 228 -20.35 -1.26 12.57
C SER A 228 -19.97 -0.45 11.32
N VAL A 229 -18.90 0.34 11.39
CA VAL A 229 -18.38 1.10 10.23
C VAL A 229 -17.90 0.17 9.13
N ARG A 230 -17.18 -0.91 9.48
CA ARG A 230 -16.74 -1.92 8.47
C ARG A 230 -17.91 -2.64 7.84
N GLU A 231 -18.95 -2.98 8.61
CA GLU A 231 -20.16 -3.60 8.05
C GLU A 231 -20.88 -2.63 7.10
N ALA A 232 -21.02 -1.36 7.45
CA ALA A 232 -21.60 -0.35 6.57
C ALA A 232 -20.80 -0.18 5.27
N ALA A 233 -19.45 -0.22 5.34
CA ALA A 233 -18.58 -0.20 4.17
C ALA A 233 -18.78 -1.44 3.28
N ALA A 234 -18.89 -2.63 3.89
CA ALA A 234 -19.20 -3.86 3.17
C ALA A 234 -20.56 -3.79 2.45
N GLN A 235 -21.58 -3.22 3.09
CA GLN A 235 -22.90 -3.03 2.47
C GLN A 235 -22.85 -2.09 1.26
N LYS A 236 -22.11 -0.97 1.34
CA LYS A 236 -21.89 -0.08 0.18
C LYS A 236 -21.30 -0.83 -1.01
N LEU A 237 -20.26 -1.65 -0.77
CA LEU A 237 -19.63 -2.43 -1.83
C LEU A 237 -20.57 -3.50 -2.40
N ARG A 238 -21.34 -4.22 -1.56
CA ARG A 238 -22.37 -5.16 -2.05
C ARG A 238 -23.38 -4.48 -2.97
N GLY A 239 -23.72 -3.23 -2.72
CA GLY A 239 -24.67 -2.45 -3.53
C GLY A 239 -24.21 -2.19 -4.97
N VAL A 240 -22.92 -2.31 -5.25
CA VAL A 240 -22.32 -2.08 -6.59
C VAL A 240 -21.74 -3.35 -7.22
N MET A 241 -21.78 -4.47 -6.50
CA MET A 241 -21.40 -5.79 -7.00
C MET A 241 -22.44 -6.34 -7.97
N LYS A 242 -21.97 -7.17 -8.93
CA LYS A 242 -22.82 -7.84 -9.94
C LYS A 242 -22.56 -9.33 -9.97
#